data_b05d12a3c6626b10c3918d965f963030
#
_entry.id   b05d12a3c6626b10c3918d965f963030
#
_cell.length_a   1.000
_cell.length_b   1.000
_cell.length_c   1.000
_cell.angle_alpha   90.00
_cell.angle_beta   90.00
_cell.angle_gamma   90.00
#
_symmetry.space_group_name_H-M   'P 1'
#
loop_
_entity.id
_entity.type
_entity.pdbx_description
1 polymer ?
#
loop_
_entity_poly.entity_id
_entity_poly.type
_entity_poly.pdbx_seq_one_letter_code
_entity_poly.pdbx_strand_id
1 'polypeptide(L)'
;MSDEKIPVVAAVISRDDRYLVARRPDHKRHGRRWEFPGGKLKPDESKDEGIRRELSEELRLEVVSVEETLFSADDEGAPFIIEFVKVAVQGIPELSEHSEMGGFGLDTLVLLPLAPADALFVEHLVSVRDERNSLKDQNS
;
A
#
# COMPACT_ATOMS: atom_id res chain seq x y z
N MET A 1 12.15 2.04 28.39
CA MET A 1 12.41 2.09 26.95
C MET A 1 11.23 1.56 26.20
N SER A 2 10.82 2.31 25.25
CA SER A 2 9.65 1.94 24.48
C SER A 2 10.08 1.15 23.23
N ASP A 3 9.53 -0.05 23.07
CA ASP A 3 9.67 -0.82 21.83
C ASP A 3 8.54 -0.49 20.85
N GLU A 4 7.86 0.64 21.09
CA GLU A 4 6.74 1.05 20.26
C GLU A 4 7.19 1.33 18.82
N LYS A 5 6.46 0.74 17.90
CA LYS A 5 6.65 1.01 16.48
C LYS A 5 5.91 2.29 16.07
N ILE A 6 6.51 2.99 15.14
CA ILE A 6 5.87 4.18 14.57
C ILE A 6 4.85 3.71 13.52
N PRO A 7 3.57 4.10 13.65
CA PRO A 7 2.56 3.66 12.68
C PRO A 7 2.71 4.35 11.32
N VAL A 8 2.69 3.54 10.28
CA VAL A 8 2.70 3.97 8.89
C VAL A 8 1.47 3.36 8.22
N VAL A 9 0.77 4.11 7.41
CA VAL A 9 -0.37 3.61 6.66
C VAL A 9 -0.05 3.56 5.18
N ALA A 10 -0.48 2.50 4.51
CA ALA A 10 -0.36 2.34 3.08
C ALA A 10 -1.75 2.07 2.52
N ALA A 11 -2.12 2.81 1.48
CA ALA A 11 -3.45 2.70 0.89
C ALA A 11 -3.46 1.63 -0.20
N VAL A 12 -4.41 0.71 -0.10
CA VAL A 12 -4.62 -0.33 -1.10
C VAL A 12 -5.80 0.11 -1.97
N ILE A 13 -5.49 0.62 -3.14
CA ILE A 13 -6.45 1.15 -4.10
C ILE A 13 -6.46 0.22 -5.30
N SER A 14 -7.61 -0.38 -5.60
CA SER A 14 -7.71 -1.28 -6.73
C SER A 14 -8.88 -0.91 -7.66
N ARG A 15 -8.65 -1.12 -8.96
CA ARG A 15 -9.67 -1.00 -10.01
C ARG A 15 -9.44 -2.12 -11.01
N ASP A 16 -10.46 -2.89 -11.33
CA ASP A 16 -10.39 -3.97 -12.32
C ASP A 16 -9.23 -4.93 -12.03
N ASP A 17 -9.07 -5.32 -10.77
CA ASP A 17 -8.02 -6.22 -10.27
C ASP A 17 -6.59 -5.69 -10.46
N ARG A 18 -6.45 -4.38 -10.63
CA ARG A 18 -5.15 -3.71 -10.68
C ARG A 18 -4.98 -2.83 -9.46
N TYR A 19 -3.77 -2.85 -8.90
CA TYR A 19 -3.43 -2.11 -7.69
C TYR A 19 -2.54 -0.92 -8.03
N LEU A 20 -2.85 0.22 -7.43
CA LEU A 20 -2.07 1.44 -7.63
C LEU A 20 -0.82 1.40 -6.74
N VAL A 21 0.34 1.48 -7.37
CA VAL A 21 1.62 1.59 -6.68
C VAL A 21 2.44 2.70 -7.31
N ALA A 22 3.41 3.22 -6.57
CA ALA A 22 4.26 4.31 -7.01
C ALA A 22 5.72 3.99 -6.69
N ARG A 23 6.64 4.49 -7.51
CA ARG A 23 8.08 4.26 -7.35
C ARG A 23 8.70 5.39 -6.53
N ARG A 24 9.44 5.03 -5.49
CA ARG A 24 10.10 6.00 -4.61
C ARG A 24 11.25 6.68 -5.34
N PRO A 25 11.47 8.00 -5.06
CA PRO A 25 12.62 8.71 -5.62
C PRO A 25 13.94 8.06 -5.18
N ASP A 26 14.97 8.19 -5.99
CA ASP A 26 16.28 7.57 -5.77
C ASP A 26 16.92 7.95 -4.44
N HIS A 27 16.68 9.15 -3.95
CA HIS A 27 17.29 9.70 -2.73
C HIS A 27 16.57 9.31 -1.43
N LYS A 28 15.43 8.63 -1.52
CA LYS A 28 14.67 8.22 -0.34
C LYS A 28 15.11 6.82 0.14
N ARG A 29 14.75 6.48 1.41
CA ARG A 29 14.91 5.12 1.92
C ARG A 29 14.17 4.16 0.98
N HIS A 30 14.80 3.04 0.63
CA HIS A 30 14.28 2.10 -0.38
C HIS A 30 14.04 2.76 -1.74
N GLY A 31 14.92 3.70 -2.12
CA GLY A 31 14.84 4.41 -3.40
C GLY A 31 14.75 3.47 -4.59
N ARG A 32 14.02 3.89 -5.63
CA ARG A 32 13.70 3.12 -6.84
C ARG A 32 12.80 1.93 -6.62
N ARG A 33 12.40 1.64 -5.37
CA ARG A 33 11.45 0.58 -5.06
C ARG A 33 10.02 1.07 -5.24
N TRP A 34 9.16 0.16 -5.61
CA TRP A 34 7.72 0.43 -5.71
C TRP A 34 7.05 0.19 -4.38
N GLU A 35 6.01 0.96 -4.09
CA GLU A 35 5.26 0.87 -2.85
C GLU A 35 3.81 1.26 -3.03
N PHE A 36 2.97 0.80 -2.13
CA PHE A 36 1.61 1.32 -2.01
C PHE A 36 1.69 2.72 -1.39
N PRO A 37 0.93 3.70 -1.91
CA PRO A 37 1.03 5.09 -1.43
C PRO A 37 0.60 5.24 0.02
N GLY A 38 1.22 6.14 0.75
CA GLY A 38 0.91 6.40 2.16
C GLY A 38 2.07 7.06 2.86
N GLY A 39 2.09 6.98 4.17
CA GLY A 39 3.15 7.57 4.97
C GLY A 39 2.90 7.46 6.47
N LYS A 40 3.75 8.11 7.22
CA LYS A 40 3.69 8.11 8.68
C LYS A 40 2.47 8.88 9.18
N LEU A 41 1.82 8.35 10.19
CA LEU A 41 0.77 9.09 10.89
C LEU A 41 1.41 10.20 11.74
N LYS A 42 0.78 11.36 11.74
CA LYS A 42 1.17 12.45 12.63
C LYS A 42 0.68 12.14 14.05
N PRO A 43 1.31 12.73 15.09
CA PRO A 43 0.78 12.58 16.45
C PRO A 43 -0.70 12.97 16.51
N ASP A 44 -1.49 12.17 17.21
CA ASP A 44 -2.93 12.36 17.37
C ASP A 44 -3.78 12.25 16.09
N GLU A 45 -3.18 11.82 15.00
CA GLU A 45 -3.88 11.60 13.73
C GLU A 45 -4.42 10.16 13.67
N SER A 46 -5.70 10.02 13.30
CA SER A 46 -6.28 8.68 13.08
C SER A 46 -5.80 8.10 11.75
N LYS A 47 -5.97 6.79 11.56
CA LYS A 47 -5.69 6.13 10.28
C LYS A 47 -6.47 6.80 9.14
N ASP A 48 -7.76 7.05 9.35
CA ASP A 48 -8.62 7.69 8.36
C ASP A 48 -8.07 9.05 7.95
N GLU A 49 -7.77 9.89 8.93
CA GLU A 49 -7.22 11.22 8.68
C GLU A 49 -5.88 11.17 7.95
N GLY A 50 -4.99 10.27 8.38
CA GLY A 50 -3.67 10.12 7.78
C GLY A 50 -3.72 9.65 6.34
N ILE A 51 -4.58 8.69 6.04
CA ILE A 51 -4.75 8.19 4.67
C ILE A 51 -5.29 9.29 3.77
N ARG A 52 -6.30 10.04 4.22
CA ARG A 52 -6.87 11.14 3.44
C ARG A 52 -5.83 12.21 3.15
N ARG A 53 -5.06 12.59 4.15
CA ARG A 53 -3.99 13.58 4.01
C ARG A 53 -2.90 13.10 3.07
N GLU A 54 -2.38 11.89 3.28
CA GLU A 54 -1.29 11.35 2.46
C GLU A 54 -1.67 11.21 0.98
N LEU A 55 -2.87 10.71 0.70
CA LEU A 55 -3.32 10.56 -0.69
C LEU A 55 -3.57 11.90 -1.36
N SER A 56 -4.04 12.88 -0.60
CA SER A 56 -4.18 14.25 -1.12
C SER A 56 -2.82 14.86 -1.44
N GLU A 57 -1.86 14.73 -0.53
CA GLU A 57 -0.51 15.28 -0.70
C GLU A 57 0.28 14.60 -1.81
N GLU A 58 0.28 13.28 -1.83
CA GLU A 58 1.10 12.51 -2.75
C GLU A 58 0.52 12.37 -4.15
N LEU A 59 -0.79 12.18 -4.25
CA LEU A 59 -1.44 11.82 -5.51
C LEU A 59 -2.63 12.70 -5.88
N ARG A 60 -2.96 13.69 -5.07
CA ARG A 60 -4.12 14.58 -5.26
C ARG A 60 -5.42 13.81 -5.43
N LEU A 61 -5.53 12.69 -4.74
CA LEU A 61 -6.73 11.88 -4.76
C LEU A 61 -7.65 12.22 -3.60
N GLU A 62 -8.95 12.18 -3.86
CA GLU A 62 -9.97 12.31 -2.83
C GLU A 62 -10.41 10.94 -2.37
N VAL A 63 -10.37 10.70 -1.06
CA VAL A 63 -10.78 9.42 -0.48
C VAL A 63 -12.29 9.42 -0.26
N VAL A 64 -12.95 8.41 -0.83
CA VAL A 64 -14.39 8.19 -0.64
C VAL A 64 -14.64 7.45 0.67
N SER A 65 -13.87 6.37 0.92
CA SER A 65 -13.99 5.60 2.16
C SER A 65 -12.68 4.93 2.51
N VAL A 66 -12.41 4.85 3.81
CA VAL A 66 -11.30 4.07 4.37
C VAL A 66 -11.93 2.82 4.96
N GLU A 67 -11.52 1.66 4.45
CA GLU A 67 -12.14 0.39 4.81
C GLU A 67 -11.25 -0.41 5.77
N GLU A 68 -11.24 -1.74 5.68
CA GLU A 68 -10.52 -2.56 6.64
C GLU A 68 -9.01 -2.63 6.38
N THR A 69 -8.26 -2.89 7.45
CA THR A 69 -6.84 -3.21 7.35
C THR A 69 -6.71 -4.64 6.82
N LEU A 70 -5.99 -4.80 5.72
CA LEU A 70 -5.82 -6.10 5.06
C LEU A 70 -4.59 -6.86 5.56
N PHE A 71 -3.59 -6.14 6.02
CA PHE A 71 -2.30 -6.74 6.38
C PHE A 71 -1.48 -5.74 7.20
N SER A 72 -0.60 -6.25 8.06
CA SER A 72 0.36 -5.43 8.78
C SER A 72 1.73 -6.09 8.71
N ALA A 73 2.78 -5.28 8.56
CA ALA A 73 4.14 -5.78 8.52
C ALA A 73 5.11 -4.75 9.10
N ASP A 74 6.19 -5.25 9.70
CA ASP A 74 7.28 -4.38 10.13
C ASP A 74 8.10 -3.95 8.92
N ASP A 75 8.59 -2.72 8.95
CA ASP A 75 9.56 -2.26 7.96
C ASP A 75 10.94 -2.69 8.47
N GLU A 76 11.53 -3.66 7.80
CA GLU A 76 12.80 -4.26 8.21
C GLU A 76 13.89 -3.21 8.41
N GLY A 77 14.54 -3.26 9.57
CA GLY A 77 15.64 -2.35 9.91
C GLY A 77 15.19 -0.95 10.35
N ALA A 78 13.89 -0.73 10.54
CA ALA A 78 13.36 0.55 10.96
C ALA A 78 12.28 0.36 12.03
N PRO A 79 12.03 1.40 12.86
CA PRO A 79 11.03 1.27 13.93
C PRO A 79 9.60 1.53 13.43
N PHE A 80 9.26 1.04 12.25
CA PHE A 80 7.95 1.26 11.64
C PHE A 80 7.12 -0.01 11.59
N ILE A 81 5.80 0.14 11.82
CA ILE A 81 4.84 -0.88 11.48
C ILE A 81 3.91 -0.31 10.41
N ILE A 82 3.76 -1.03 9.31
CA ILE A 82 2.97 -0.58 8.17
C ILE A 82 1.66 -1.34 8.15
N GLU A 83 0.55 -0.60 8.13
CA GLU A 83 -0.79 -1.17 7.96
C GLU A 83 -1.26 -0.91 6.53
N PHE A 84 -1.59 -1.98 5.81
CA PHE A 84 -2.12 -1.90 4.45
C PHE A 84 -3.63 -1.88 4.52
N VAL A 85 -4.22 -0.74 4.18
CA VAL A 85 -5.63 -0.44 4.40
C VAL A 85 -6.36 -0.29 3.08
N LYS A 86 -7.46 -1.01 2.91
CA LYS A 86 -8.29 -0.91 1.72
C LYS A 86 -8.96 0.46 1.67
N VAL A 87 -8.85 1.14 0.53
CA VAL A 87 -9.33 2.52 0.38
C VAL A 87 -10.02 2.68 -0.97
N ALA A 88 -11.20 3.30 -0.95
CA ALA A 88 -11.89 3.70 -2.18
C ALA A 88 -11.63 5.19 -2.43
N VAL A 89 -11.30 5.52 -3.66
CA VAL A 89 -10.96 6.89 -4.06
C VAL A 89 -11.72 7.30 -5.31
N GLN A 90 -11.74 8.61 -5.56
CA GLN A 90 -12.23 9.16 -6.82
C GLN A 90 -11.21 10.17 -7.35
N GLY A 91 -11.25 10.39 -8.66
CA GLY A 91 -10.33 11.28 -9.33
C GLY A 91 -9.24 10.54 -10.08
N ILE A 92 -8.39 11.31 -10.73
CA ILE A 92 -7.25 10.82 -11.50
C ILE A 92 -5.99 11.15 -10.68
N PRO A 93 -5.17 10.14 -10.33
CA PRO A 93 -3.97 10.43 -9.53
C PRO A 93 -2.96 11.26 -10.29
N GLU A 94 -2.32 12.19 -9.58
CA GLU A 94 -1.24 13.03 -10.10
C GLU A 94 -0.01 12.87 -9.23
N LEU A 95 1.15 12.65 -9.86
CA LEU A 95 2.40 12.51 -9.13
C LEU A 95 2.84 13.82 -8.48
N SER A 96 3.32 13.71 -7.26
CA SER A 96 3.89 14.82 -6.49
C SER A 96 5.32 14.51 -6.09
N GLU A 97 5.54 13.47 -5.28
CA GLU A 97 6.86 13.11 -4.76
C GLU A 97 7.47 11.87 -5.39
N HIS A 98 6.66 10.97 -5.91
CA HIS A 98 7.13 9.74 -6.53
C HIS A 98 7.61 9.99 -7.96
N SER A 99 8.54 9.15 -8.43
CA SER A 99 9.08 9.26 -9.79
C SER A 99 8.17 8.66 -10.85
N GLU A 100 7.38 7.67 -10.49
CA GLU A 100 6.48 6.95 -11.38
C GLU A 100 5.29 6.39 -10.60
N MET A 101 4.20 6.10 -11.28
CA MET A 101 3.08 5.36 -10.71
C MET A 101 2.43 4.51 -11.79
N GLY A 102 1.68 3.50 -11.37
CA GLY A 102 0.92 2.66 -12.30
C GLY A 102 -0.02 1.72 -11.57
N GLY A 103 -0.99 1.20 -12.32
CA GLY A 103 -1.90 0.17 -11.84
C GLY A 103 -1.49 -1.17 -12.42
N PHE A 104 -1.23 -2.16 -11.56
CA PHE A 104 -0.73 -3.47 -11.98
C PHE A 104 -1.53 -4.58 -11.32
N GLY A 105 -1.76 -5.65 -12.09
CA GLY A 105 -2.30 -6.89 -11.55
C GLY A 105 -1.26 -7.61 -10.71
N LEU A 106 -1.71 -8.61 -9.94
CA LEU A 106 -0.82 -9.35 -9.03
C LEU A 106 0.33 -10.04 -9.77
N ASP A 107 0.07 -10.57 -10.98
CA ASP A 107 1.11 -11.27 -11.77
C ASP A 107 2.25 -10.34 -12.18
N THR A 108 1.98 -9.05 -12.32
CA THR A 108 3.00 -8.05 -12.60
C THR A 108 3.65 -7.52 -11.32
N LEU A 109 2.83 -7.30 -10.27
CA LEU A 109 3.35 -6.81 -8.99
C LEU A 109 4.45 -7.70 -8.42
N VAL A 110 4.31 -9.03 -8.54
CA VAL A 110 5.32 -9.96 -8.02
C VAL A 110 6.66 -9.85 -8.74
N LEU A 111 6.68 -9.23 -9.92
CA LEU A 111 7.90 -9.03 -10.71
C LEU A 111 8.54 -7.66 -10.47
N LEU A 112 7.84 -6.73 -9.82
CA LEU A 112 8.36 -5.39 -9.55
C LEU A 112 9.33 -5.41 -8.37
N PRO A 113 10.33 -4.53 -8.37
CA PRO A 113 11.21 -4.36 -7.21
C PRO A 113 10.46 -3.58 -6.12
N LEU A 114 9.70 -4.30 -5.32
CA LEU A 114 8.88 -3.72 -4.24
C LEU A 114 9.73 -3.43 -3.00
N ALA A 115 9.32 -2.42 -2.22
CA ALA A 115 9.87 -2.19 -0.90
C ALA A 115 9.57 -3.44 -0.02
N PRO A 116 10.42 -3.73 1.00
CA PRO A 116 10.33 -5.01 1.71
C PRO A 116 8.96 -5.37 2.30
N ALA A 117 8.32 -4.44 3.01
CA ALA A 117 7.01 -4.71 3.60
C ALA A 117 5.93 -4.86 2.53
N ASP A 118 6.04 -4.09 1.45
CA ASP A 118 5.11 -4.15 0.32
C ASP A 118 5.20 -5.49 -0.39
N ALA A 119 6.42 -6.03 -0.52
CA ALA A 119 6.62 -7.37 -1.08
C ALA A 119 5.92 -8.44 -0.24
N LEU A 120 5.99 -8.33 1.09
CA LEU A 120 5.30 -9.27 1.99
C LEU A 120 3.78 -9.17 1.81
N PHE A 121 3.26 -7.96 1.66
CA PHE A 121 1.82 -7.78 1.43
C PHE A 121 1.38 -8.39 0.10
N VAL A 122 2.16 -8.19 -0.97
CA VAL A 122 1.84 -8.77 -2.28
C VAL A 122 1.84 -10.30 -2.22
N GLU A 123 2.79 -10.90 -1.50
CA GLU A 123 2.80 -12.35 -1.26
C GLU A 123 1.51 -12.79 -0.57
N HIS A 124 1.04 -12.01 0.41
CA HIS A 124 -0.22 -12.29 1.09
C HIS A 124 -1.41 -12.24 0.13
N LEU A 125 -1.46 -11.23 -0.74
CA LEU A 125 -2.53 -11.10 -1.73
C LEU A 125 -2.55 -12.29 -2.69
N VAL A 126 -1.39 -12.75 -3.12
CA VAL A 126 -1.27 -13.93 -3.99
C VAL A 126 -1.78 -15.17 -3.26
N SER A 127 -1.40 -15.35 -1.99
CA SER A 127 -1.85 -16.46 -1.17
C SER A 127 -3.38 -16.49 -1.05
N VAL A 128 -4.00 -15.34 -0.79
CA VAL A 128 -5.47 -15.21 -0.67
C VAL A 128 -6.15 -15.55 -2.01
N ARG A 129 -5.62 -15.05 -3.11
CA ARG A 129 -6.14 -15.36 -4.46
C ARG A 129 -6.08 -16.85 -4.75
N ASP A 130 -4.95 -17.49 -4.45
CA ASP A 130 -4.74 -18.90 -4.73
C ASP A 130 -5.68 -19.79 -3.88
N GLU A 131 -5.91 -19.42 -2.64
CA GLU A 131 -6.89 -20.09 -1.79
C GLU A 131 -8.31 -20.01 -2.37
N ARG A 132 -8.71 -18.81 -2.86
CA ARG A 132 -10.02 -18.62 -3.50
C ARG A 132 -10.16 -19.47 -4.75
N ASN A 133 -9.13 -19.53 -5.57
CA ASN A 133 -9.13 -20.33 -6.79
C ASN A 133 -9.22 -21.82 -6.46
N SER A 134 -8.52 -22.28 -5.44
CA SER A 134 -8.58 -23.67 -4.99
C SER A 134 -9.98 -24.04 -4.52
N LEU A 135 -10.65 -23.16 -3.77
CA LEU A 135 -12.03 -23.39 -3.30
C LEU A 135 -13.02 -23.43 -4.45
N LYS A 136 -12.85 -22.57 -5.47
CA LYS A 136 -13.70 -22.58 -6.66
C LYS A 136 -13.57 -23.88 -7.43
N ASP A 137 -12.34 -24.38 -7.58
CA ASP A 137 -12.08 -25.64 -8.29
C ASP A 137 -12.73 -26.83 -7.57
N GLN A 138 -12.76 -26.82 -6.24
CA GLN A 138 -13.40 -27.87 -5.44
C GLN A 138 -14.92 -27.85 -5.55
N ASN A 139 -15.50 -26.70 -5.88
CA ASN A 139 -16.95 -26.50 -5.95
C ASN A 139 -17.52 -26.58 -7.37
N SER A 140 -16.69 -26.84 -8.34
CA SER A 140 -17.14 -26.92 -9.73
C SER A 140 -17.48 -28.35 -10.15
#